data_9c6d016a66db6392c70c0efbc193b5af
#
_entry.id   9c6d016a66db6392c70c0efbc193b5af
#
_cell.length_a   1.000
_cell.length_b   1.000
_cell.length_c   1.000
_cell.angle_alpha   90.00
_cell.angle_beta   90.00
_cell.angle_gamma   90.00
#
_symmetry.space_group_name_H-M   'P 1'
#
loop_
_entity.id
_entity.type
_entity.pdbx_description
1 polymer ?
#
loop_
_entity_poly.entity_id
_entity_poly.type
_entity_poly.pdbx_seq_one_letter_code
_entity_poly.pdbx_strand_id
1 'polypeptide(L)'
;MADTPGAGYIYAFAVHENGWIACYVAKKQIDVYNDNGEFQYGYKVERGPYRVAWYGDDILVNSGGNYVRIVDSQGNVKDVMKIKEGHLDPYWRVINSLKKEVNGVTYRMQHSVKPLEWINALVCIDHIVRVEPDGTETILIDMRDRMPLIVRYAWLLFPLYMVLVVFFCVKQQIARERQRPQKTDSEV
;
A
#
# COMPACT_ATOMS: atom_id res chain seq x y z
N MET A 1 -14.92 11.86 -13.06
CA MET A 1 -13.96 10.85 -13.57
C MET A 1 -12.57 11.47 -13.60
N ALA A 2 -11.54 10.66 -13.60
CA ALA A 2 -10.17 11.08 -13.78
C ALA A 2 -9.66 10.54 -15.11
N ASP A 3 -9.10 11.43 -15.93
CA ASP A 3 -8.60 11.11 -17.28
C ASP A 3 -7.13 10.68 -17.24
N THR A 4 -6.52 10.70 -16.06
CA THR A 4 -5.13 10.33 -15.85
C THR A 4 -5.03 9.45 -14.60
N PRO A 5 -4.12 8.48 -14.60
CA PRO A 5 -3.89 7.64 -13.43
C PRO A 5 -3.41 8.46 -12.22
N GLY A 6 -3.79 8.01 -11.04
CA GLY A 6 -3.39 8.62 -9.79
C GLY A 6 -1.89 8.55 -9.56
N ALA A 7 -1.39 9.43 -8.69
CA ALA A 7 0.01 9.46 -8.30
C ALA A 7 0.20 8.96 -6.86
N GLY A 8 1.26 8.22 -6.61
CA GLY A 8 1.63 7.74 -5.29
C GLY A 8 1.73 6.21 -5.23
N TYR A 9 1.55 5.66 -4.06
CA TYR A 9 1.65 4.21 -3.82
C TYR A 9 0.27 3.53 -3.80
N ILE A 10 0.29 2.21 -3.94
CA ILE A 10 -0.91 1.37 -3.98
C ILE A 10 -1.23 0.89 -2.57
N TYR A 11 -2.44 1.14 -2.11
CA TYR A 11 -2.90 0.69 -0.79
C TYR A 11 -3.66 -0.63 -0.83
N ALA A 12 -4.44 -0.82 -1.89
CA ALA A 12 -5.27 -2.00 -2.07
C ALA A 12 -5.49 -2.24 -3.55
N PHE A 13 -5.75 -3.48 -3.93
CA PHE A 13 -6.12 -3.83 -5.27
C PHE A 13 -7.14 -4.98 -5.30
N ALA A 14 -7.85 -5.08 -6.39
CA ALA A 14 -8.73 -6.19 -6.70
C ALA A 14 -8.55 -6.57 -8.18
N VAL A 15 -8.67 -7.85 -8.46
CA VAL A 15 -8.59 -8.38 -9.82
C VAL A 15 -9.96 -8.94 -10.20
N HIS A 16 -10.46 -8.53 -11.34
CA HIS A 16 -11.66 -9.05 -11.97
C HIS A 16 -11.37 -10.37 -12.68
N GLU A 17 -12.39 -11.21 -12.89
CA GLU A 17 -12.24 -12.50 -13.59
C GLU A 17 -11.75 -12.39 -15.04
N ASN A 18 -11.94 -11.25 -15.69
CA ASN A 18 -11.37 -10.95 -17.01
C ASN A 18 -9.92 -10.40 -16.96
N GLY A 19 -9.30 -10.33 -15.78
CA GLY A 19 -7.94 -9.83 -15.60
C GLY A 19 -7.82 -8.32 -15.34
N TRP A 20 -8.92 -7.56 -15.39
CA TRP A 20 -8.90 -6.14 -15.07
C TRP A 20 -8.56 -5.89 -13.60
N ILE A 21 -7.87 -4.79 -13.34
CA ILE A 21 -7.35 -4.46 -12.02
C ILE A 21 -7.92 -3.13 -11.57
N ALA A 22 -8.62 -3.13 -10.44
CA ALA A 22 -8.97 -1.92 -9.72
C ALA A 22 -7.97 -1.71 -8.58
N CYS A 23 -7.32 -0.56 -8.50
CA CYS A 23 -6.41 -0.26 -7.40
C CYS A 23 -6.70 1.09 -6.74
N TYR A 24 -6.63 1.12 -5.42
CA TYR A 24 -6.68 2.34 -4.65
C TYR A 24 -5.29 2.93 -4.52
N VAL A 25 -5.12 4.12 -5.04
CA VAL A 25 -3.85 4.84 -5.11
C VAL A 25 -3.84 5.97 -4.07
N ALA A 26 -2.66 6.32 -3.58
CA ALA A 26 -2.48 7.52 -2.78
C ALA A 26 -3.14 8.73 -3.46
N LYS A 27 -3.54 9.74 -2.66
CA LYS A 27 -4.35 10.90 -3.09
C LYS A 27 -5.82 10.59 -3.37
N LYS A 28 -6.34 9.49 -2.81
CA LYS A 28 -7.77 9.19 -2.78
C LYS A 28 -8.37 9.01 -4.18
N GLN A 29 -7.71 8.24 -5.01
CA GLN A 29 -8.19 7.86 -6.34
C GLN A 29 -8.26 6.34 -6.44
N ILE A 30 -9.28 5.84 -7.12
CA ILE A 30 -9.36 4.47 -7.58
C ILE A 30 -9.09 4.49 -9.07
N ASP A 31 -8.09 3.74 -9.49
CA ASP A 31 -7.70 3.56 -10.88
C ASP A 31 -8.09 2.17 -11.35
N VAL A 32 -8.56 2.08 -12.57
CA VAL A 32 -8.88 0.82 -13.24
C VAL A 32 -7.98 0.65 -14.45
N TYR A 33 -7.39 -0.51 -14.54
CA TYR A 33 -6.48 -0.92 -15.62
C TYR A 33 -7.04 -2.19 -16.28
N ASN A 34 -6.79 -2.34 -17.58
CA ASN A 34 -7.09 -3.58 -18.27
C ASN A 34 -6.07 -4.69 -17.93
N ASP A 35 -6.22 -5.85 -18.51
CA ASP A 35 -5.37 -7.04 -18.34
C ASP A 35 -3.93 -6.86 -18.85
N ASN A 36 -3.67 -5.84 -19.67
CA ASN A 36 -2.34 -5.43 -20.12
C ASN A 36 -1.69 -4.37 -19.23
N GLY A 37 -2.37 -3.91 -18.19
CA GLY A 37 -1.90 -2.83 -17.31
C GLY A 37 -2.07 -1.43 -17.88
N GLU A 38 -2.90 -1.25 -18.91
CA GLU A 38 -3.22 0.06 -19.47
C GLU A 38 -4.35 0.71 -18.69
N PHE A 39 -4.15 1.98 -18.31
CA PHE A 39 -5.15 2.76 -17.60
C PHE A 39 -6.40 2.97 -18.45
N GLN A 40 -7.56 2.66 -17.88
CA GLN A 40 -8.85 2.79 -18.55
C GLN A 40 -9.62 4.00 -18.04
N TYR A 41 -9.81 4.07 -16.73
CA TYR A 41 -10.49 5.18 -16.08
C TYR A 41 -10.14 5.22 -14.59
N GLY A 42 -10.43 6.35 -13.96
CA GLY A 42 -10.34 6.49 -12.51
C GLY A 42 -11.39 7.43 -11.97
N TYR A 43 -11.57 7.40 -10.66
CA TYR A 43 -12.43 8.35 -9.98
C TYR A 43 -11.90 8.69 -8.58
N LYS A 44 -12.09 9.95 -8.20
CA LYS A 44 -11.69 10.43 -6.88
C LYS A 44 -12.70 10.00 -5.83
N VAL A 45 -12.20 9.66 -4.66
CA VAL A 45 -13.02 9.33 -3.48
C VAL A 45 -12.71 10.33 -2.37
N GLU A 46 -13.74 10.88 -1.73
CA GLU A 46 -13.59 11.92 -0.69
C GLU A 46 -12.85 11.41 0.55
N ARG A 47 -13.16 10.18 0.96
CA ARG A 47 -12.46 9.49 2.03
C ARG A 47 -11.80 8.26 1.42
N GLY A 48 -10.51 8.13 1.68
CA GLY A 48 -9.75 7.02 1.14
C GLY A 48 -10.41 5.68 1.46
N PRO A 49 -10.73 4.86 0.44
CA PRO A 49 -11.15 3.50 0.66
C PRO A 49 -9.96 2.75 1.22
N TYR A 50 -10.21 2.02 2.28
CA TYR A 50 -9.20 1.09 2.78
C TYR A 50 -9.18 -0.20 1.96
N ARG A 51 -10.26 -0.46 1.18
CA ARG A 51 -10.50 -1.75 0.51
C ARG A 51 -11.30 -1.56 -0.76
N VAL A 52 -10.92 -2.32 -1.78
CA VAL A 52 -11.62 -2.39 -3.07
C VAL A 52 -11.84 -3.85 -3.46
N ALA A 53 -12.96 -4.14 -4.11
CA ALA A 53 -13.27 -5.44 -4.67
C ALA A 53 -14.14 -5.25 -5.93
N TRP A 54 -14.25 -6.29 -6.74
CA TRP A 54 -15.18 -6.33 -7.84
C TRP A 54 -16.53 -6.91 -7.40
N TYR A 55 -17.62 -6.39 -7.96
CA TYR A 55 -18.97 -6.87 -7.79
C TYR A 55 -19.65 -6.89 -9.17
N GLY A 56 -19.55 -8.02 -9.87
CA GLY A 56 -19.76 -8.03 -11.31
C GLY A 56 -18.81 -7.03 -11.98
N ASP A 57 -19.32 -6.21 -12.88
CA ASP A 57 -18.54 -5.15 -13.56
C ASP A 57 -18.39 -3.84 -12.74
N ASP A 58 -19.01 -3.77 -11.56
CA ASP A 58 -18.93 -2.62 -10.68
C ASP A 58 -17.84 -2.78 -9.61
N ILE A 59 -17.44 -1.69 -8.99
CA ILE A 59 -16.42 -1.71 -7.94
C ILE A 59 -17.05 -1.49 -6.57
N LEU A 60 -16.76 -2.39 -5.67
CA LEU A 60 -17.13 -2.37 -4.27
C LEU A 60 -16.08 -1.59 -3.49
N VAL A 61 -16.48 -0.49 -2.86
CA VAL A 61 -15.59 0.43 -2.15
C VAL A 61 -15.98 0.53 -0.69
N ASN A 62 -15.07 0.17 0.21
CA ASN A 62 -15.23 0.42 1.64
C ASN A 62 -14.31 1.56 2.08
N SER A 63 -14.91 2.70 2.41
CA SER A 63 -14.21 3.91 2.84
C SER A 63 -13.99 4.00 4.38
N GLY A 64 -14.09 2.87 5.06
CA GLY A 64 -14.07 2.78 6.52
C GLY A 64 -15.47 2.79 7.13
N GLY A 65 -15.63 2.10 8.26
CA GLY A 65 -16.92 1.88 8.91
C GLY A 65 -17.73 0.73 8.27
N ASN A 66 -19.00 0.66 8.65
CA ASN A 66 -19.88 -0.47 8.30
C ASN A 66 -20.62 -0.28 6.98
N TYR A 67 -20.14 0.58 6.07
CA TYR A 67 -20.78 0.84 4.80
C TYR A 67 -19.87 0.50 3.64
N VAL A 68 -20.46 -0.14 2.64
CA VAL A 68 -19.84 -0.44 1.36
C VAL A 68 -20.64 0.25 0.26
N ARG A 69 -19.97 0.90 -0.66
CA ARG A 69 -20.57 1.54 -1.83
C ARG A 69 -20.28 0.69 -3.06
N ILE A 70 -21.28 0.51 -3.91
CA ILE A 70 -21.13 -0.05 -5.24
C ILE A 70 -21.04 1.11 -6.21
N VAL A 71 -19.96 1.16 -6.97
CA VAL A 71 -19.65 2.27 -7.88
C VAL A 71 -19.49 1.71 -9.29
N ASP A 72 -20.18 2.29 -10.24
CA ASP A 72 -20.10 1.90 -11.65
C ASP A 72 -18.82 2.43 -12.33
N SER A 73 -18.61 2.03 -13.58
CA SER A 73 -17.47 2.47 -14.40
C SER A 73 -17.47 3.98 -14.70
N GLN A 74 -18.56 4.68 -14.46
CA GLN A 74 -18.67 6.13 -14.62
C GLN A 74 -18.42 6.89 -13.31
N GLY A 75 -18.20 6.17 -12.19
CA GLY A 75 -17.97 6.75 -10.87
C GLY A 75 -19.25 7.10 -10.12
N ASN A 76 -20.43 6.67 -10.59
CA ASN A 76 -21.69 6.88 -9.88
C ASN A 76 -21.90 5.83 -8.82
N VAL A 77 -22.36 6.24 -7.63
CA VAL A 77 -22.74 5.31 -6.57
C VAL A 77 -24.13 4.73 -6.92
N LYS A 78 -24.17 3.45 -7.26
CA LYS A 78 -25.41 2.70 -7.56
C LYS A 78 -26.14 2.29 -6.30
N ASP A 79 -25.39 1.89 -5.27
CA ASP A 79 -25.98 1.39 -4.03
C ASP A 79 -25.03 1.60 -2.84
N VAL A 80 -25.60 1.61 -1.62
CA VAL A 80 -24.87 1.72 -0.36
C VAL A 80 -25.39 0.63 0.59
N MET A 81 -24.58 -0.39 0.80
CA MET A 81 -24.90 -1.50 1.70
C MET A 81 -24.31 -1.27 3.08
N LYS A 82 -25.12 -1.53 4.12
CA LYS A 82 -24.63 -1.61 5.50
C LYS A 82 -24.18 -3.02 5.81
N ILE A 83 -22.96 -3.16 6.27
CA ILE A 83 -22.40 -4.44 6.65
C ILE A 83 -22.74 -4.72 8.11
N LYS A 84 -23.31 -5.88 8.41
CA LYS A 84 -23.57 -6.32 9.79
C LYS A 84 -22.25 -6.61 10.49
N GLU A 85 -22.13 -6.16 11.74
CA GLU A 85 -20.98 -6.49 12.60
C GLU A 85 -20.79 -8.02 12.68
N GLY A 86 -19.54 -8.46 12.56
CA GLY A 86 -19.16 -9.88 12.61
C GLY A 86 -19.09 -10.61 11.28
N HIS A 87 -19.71 -10.12 10.19
CA HIS A 87 -19.64 -10.77 8.86
C HIS A 87 -18.45 -10.30 7.99
N LEU A 88 -17.70 -9.32 8.46
CA LEU A 88 -16.63 -8.68 7.69
C LEU A 88 -15.32 -9.44 7.65
N ASP A 89 -15.01 -10.19 8.69
CA ASP A 89 -13.63 -10.62 8.96
C ASP A 89 -13.07 -11.61 7.90
N PRO A 90 -13.78 -12.69 7.48
CA PRO A 90 -13.25 -13.59 6.46
C PRO A 90 -13.14 -12.95 5.08
N TYR A 91 -14.18 -12.20 4.68
CA TYR A 91 -14.24 -11.54 3.37
C TYR A 91 -13.17 -10.45 3.24
N TRP A 92 -12.97 -9.65 4.30
CA TRP A 92 -11.99 -8.57 4.29
C TRP A 92 -10.54 -9.04 4.41
N ARG A 93 -10.27 -10.18 5.01
CA ARG A 93 -8.93 -10.78 4.98
C ARG A 93 -8.52 -11.14 3.55
N VAL A 94 -9.43 -11.71 2.78
CA VAL A 94 -9.18 -12.03 1.36
C VAL A 94 -8.98 -10.76 0.54
N ILE A 95 -9.78 -9.73 0.77
CA ILE A 95 -9.68 -8.45 0.05
C ILE A 95 -8.39 -7.70 0.36
N ASN A 96 -7.90 -7.75 1.61
CA ASN A 96 -6.64 -7.12 2.00
C ASN A 96 -5.39 -7.92 1.69
N SER A 97 -5.52 -9.09 1.07
CA SER A 97 -4.37 -9.88 0.70
C SER A 97 -3.51 -9.13 -0.32
N LEU A 98 -2.19 -9.09 -0.08
CA LEU A 98 -1.21 -8.59 -1.04
C LEU A 98 -1.09 -9.47 -2.29
N LYS A 99 -1.72 -10.64 -2.27
CA LYS A 99 -1.75 -11.63 -3.33
C LYS A 99 -3.20 -11.98 -3.67
N LYS A 100 -3.52 -12.02 -4.94
CA LYS A 100 -4.79 -12.48 -5.51
C LYS A 100 -4.52 -13.56 -6.53
N GLU A 101 -5.42 -14.52 -6.62
CA GLU A 101 -5.37 -15.56 -7.63
C GLU A 101 -6.70 -15.59 -8.41
N VAL A 102 -6.61 -15.47 -9.72
CA VAL A 102 -7.76 -15.46 -10.62
C VAL A 102 -7.41 -16.32 -11.84
N ASN A 103 -8.23 -17.31 -12.14
CA ASN A 103 -8.05 -18.23 -13.28
C ASN A 103 -6.65 -18.87 -13.36
N GLY A 104 -6.05 -19.23 -12.20
CA GLY A 104 -4.72 -19.82 -12.11
C GLY A 104 -3.57 -18.83 -12.26
N VAL A 105 -3.85 -17.56 -12.52
CA VAL A 105 -2.85 -16.48 -12.58
C VAL A 105 -2.77 -15.79 -11.23
N THR A 106 -1.57 -15.57 -10.74
CA THR A 106 -1.34 -14.87 -9.46
C THR A 106 -1.00 -13.40 -9.71
N TYR A 107 -1.69 -12.53 -9.01
CA TYR A 107 -1.41 -11.09 -8.97
C TYR A 107 -0.92 -10.72 -7.57
N ARG A 108 0.15 -9.93 -7.48
CA ARG A 108 0.69 -9.51 -6.19
C ARG A 108 1.18 -8.06 -6.21
N MET A 109 0.97 -7.40 -5.08
CA MET A 109 1.55 -6.10 -4.82
C MET A 109 2.97 -6.27 -4.32
N GLN A 110 3.90 -5.53 -4.88
CA GLN A 110 5.32 -5.56 -4.53
C GLN A 110 5.91 -4.17 -4.38
N HIS A 111 7.06 -4.12 -3.71
CA HIS A 111 7.94 -2.97 -3.72
C HIS A 111 9.10 -3.22 -4.68
N SER A 112 9.54 -2.17 -5.40
CA SER A 112 10.69 -2.25 -6.33
C SER A 112 11.99 -2.67 -5.67
N VAL A 113 12.12 -2.47 -4.35
CA VAL A 113 13.31 -2.86 -3.57
C VAL A 113 13.00 -4.14 -2.80
N LYS A 114 13.21 -5.28 -3.43
CA LYS A 114 12.90 -6.63 -2.90
C LYS A 114 13.36 -6.88 -1.44
N PRO A 115 14.57 -6.47 -0.97
CA PRO A 115 14.98 -6.71 0.41
C PRO A 115 14.09 -6.04 1.47
N LEU A 116 13.25 -5.10 1.09
CA LEU A 116 12.39 -4.34 2.01
C LEU A 116 10.96 -4.85 2.06
N GLU A 117 10.60 -5.88 1.28
CA GLU A 117 9.24 -6.46 1.29
C GLU A 117 8.80 -6.98 2.68
N TRP A 118 9.77 -7.38 3.52
CA TRP A 118 9.48 -7.82 4.88
C TRP A 118 9.11 -6.66 5.85
N ILE A 119 9.40 -5.40 5.48
CA ILE A 119 9.08 -4.21 6.27
C ILE A 119 7.79 -3.55 5.72
N ASN A 120 6.74 -4.32 5.51
CA ASN A 120 5.48 -3.87 4.89
C ASN A 120 4.87 -2.60 5.50
N ALA A 121 5.15 -2.30 6.76
CA ALA A 121 4.63 -1.11 7.44
C ALA A 121 5.36 0.20 7.08
N LEU A 122 6.56 0.11 6.50
CA LEU A 122 7.45 1.26 6.25
C LEU A 122 7.70 1.52 4.78
N VAL A 123 7.25 0.62 3.90
CA VAL A 123 7.59 0.65 2.48
C VAL A 123 6.35 0.81 1.64
N CYS A 124 6.33 1.84 0.81
CA CYS A 124 5.23 2.11 -0.10
C CYS A 124 5.25 1.12 -1.25
N ILE A 125 4.17 0.39 -1.43
CA ILE A 125 3.99 -0.55 -2.55
C ILE A 125 3.84 0.24 -3.84
N ASP A 126 4.64 -0.09 -4.84
CA ASP A 126 4.73 0.67 -6.08
C ASP A 126 4.45 -0.15 -7.34
N HIS A 127 4.32 -1.49 -7.21
CA HIS A 127 4.07 -2.37 -8.35
C HIS A 127 2.89 -3.32 -8.11
N ILE A 128 2.20 -3.65 -9.22
CA ILE A 128 1.39 -4.86 -9.32
C ILE A 128 2.03 -5.77 -10.37
N VAL A 129 2.34 -6.98 -9.95
CA VAL A 129 2.99 -8.00 -10.79
C VAL A 129 2.02 -9.14 -11.04
N ARG A 130 1.93 -9.56 -12.30
CA ARG A 130 1.26 -10.79 -12.73
C ARG A 130 2.29 -11.91 -12.79
N VAL A 131 1.96 -13.04 -12.19
CA VAL A 131 2.77 -14.26 -12.19
C VAL A 131 1.97 -15.36 -12.87
N GLU A 132 2.43 -15.79 -14.01
CA GLU A 132 1.82 -16.87 -14.77
C GLU A 132 2.06 -18.23 -14.10
N PRO A 133 1.29 -19.28 -14.44
CA PRO A 133 1.47 -20.61 -13.85
C PRO A 133 2.87 -21.23 -14.09
N ASP A 134 3.57 -20.80 -15.13
CA ASP A 134 4.95 -21.20 -15.42
C ASP A 134 6.00 -20.44 -14.58
N GLY A 135 5.57 -19.50 -13.75
CA GLY A 135 6.43 -18.66 -12.91
C GLY A 135 6.93 -17.38 -13.59
N THR A 136 6.54 -17.12 -14.84
CA THR A 136 6.89 -15.86 -15.52
C THR A 136 6.25 -14.67 -14.82
N GLU A 137 7.07 -13.67 -14.48
CA GLU A 137 6.62 -12.44 -13.82
C GLU A 137 6.58 -11.27 -14.80
N THR A 138 5.45 -10.57 -14.84
CA THR A 138 5.25 -9.37 -15.64
C THR A 138 4.76 -8.22 -14.75
N ILE A 139 5.45 -7.08 -14.77
CA ILE A 139 4.98 -5.87 -14.09
C ILE A 139 3.85 -5.28 -14.94
N LEU A 140 2.62 -5.27 -14.40
CA LEU A 140 1.46 -4.70 -15.06
C LEU A 140 1.31 -3.21 -14.73
N ILE A 141 1.51 -2.83 -13.47
CA ILE A 141 1.36 -1.46 -13.01
C ILE A 141 2.63 -1.04 -12.30
N ASP A 142 3.26 0.03 -12.78
CA ASP A 142 4.43 0.65 -12.18
C ASP A 142 4.10 2.09 -11.78
N MET A 143 4.18 2.37 -10.47
CA MET A 143 3.86 3.68 -9.91
C MET A 143 5.10 4.53 -9.63
N ARG A 144 6.31 4.03 -9.86
CA ARG A 144 7.56 4.72 -9.47
C ARG A 144 7.66 6.12 -10.05
N ASP A 145 7.35 6.26 -11.32
CA ASP A 145 7.46 7.57 -12.01
C ASP A 145 6.37 8.57 -11.59
N ARG A 146 5.33 8.07 -10.91
CA ARG A 146 4.21 8.86 -10.38
C ARG A 146 4.36 9.18 -8.89
N MET A 147 5.38 8.66 -8.23
CA MET A 147 5.66 8.93 -6.82
C MET A 147 6.47 10.22 -6.65
N PRO A 148 6.14 11.06 -5.65
CA PRO A 148 7.03 12.14 -5.25
C PRO A 148 8.41 11.58 -4.85
N LEU A 149 9.49 12.24 -5.25
CA LEU A 149 10.87 11.81 -4.97
C LEU A 149 11.10 11.55 -3.48
N ILE A 150 10.51 12.36 -2.60
CA ILE A 150 10.63 12.19 -1.16
C ILE A 150 10.04 10.84 -0.68
N VAL A 151 8.92 10.41 -1.26
CA VAL A 151 8.29 9.13 -0.93
C VAL A 151 9.11 7.97 -1.48
N ARG A 152 9.62 8.13 -2.70
CA ARG A 152 10.45 7.13 -3.38
C ARG A 152 11.74 6.81 -2.61
N TYR A 153 12.32 7.81 -1.95
CA TYR A 153 13.58 7.67 -1.21
C TYR A 153 13.42 7.70 0.31
N ALA A 154 12.22 7.77 0.84
CA ALA A 154 11.95 7.80 2.28
C ALA A 154 12.59 6.61 3.03
N TRP A 155 12.67 5.44 2.40
CA TRP A 155 13.31 4.25 2.95
C TRP A 155 14.82 4.40 3.17
N LEU A 156 15.51 5.28 2.40
CA LEU A 156 16.93 5.60 2.60
C LEU A 156 17.12 6.55 3.79
N LEU A 157 16.16 7.43 4.04
CA LEU A 157 16.24 8.41 5.10
C LEU A 157 16.08 7.79 6.49
N PHE A 158 15.31 6.71 6.59
CA PHE A 158 15.05 6.04 7.88
C PHE A 158 16.32 5.44 8.52
N PRO A 159 17.12 4.59 7.84
CA PRO A 159 18.37 4.08 8.42
C PRO A 159 19.37 5.20 8.70
N LEU A 160 19.44 6.21 7.86
CA LEU A 160 20.29 7.39 8.10
C LEU A 160 19.87 8.11 9.40
N TYR A 161 18.57 8.33 9.59
CA TYR A 161 18.03 8.92 10.81
C TYR A 161 18.35 8.05 12.04
N MET A 162 18.19 6.72 11.95
CA MET A 162 18.53 5.81 13.05
C MET A 162 20.01 5.86 13.42
N VAL A 163 20.91 5.93 12.45
CA VAL A 163 22.35 6.09 12.68
C VAL A 163 22.63 7.40 13.42
N LEU A 164 22.02 8.50 13.02
CA LEU A 164 22.16 9.79 13.68
C LEU A 164 21.65 9.76 15.13
N VAL A 165 20.50 9.13 15.38
CA VAL A 165 19.94 8.98 16.74
C VAL A 165 20.89 8.18 17.63
N VAL A 166 21.37 7.03 17.15
CA VAL A 166 22.33 6.19 17.88
C VAL A 166 23.61 6.98 18.19
N PHE A 167 24.15 7.67 17.19
CA PHE A 167 25.34 8.52 17.38
C PHE A 167 25.13 9.59 18.46
N PHE A 168 23.97 10.25 18.43
CA PHE A 168 23.62 11.27 19.43
C PHE A 168 23.47 10.69 20.83
N CYS A 169 22.81 9.52 20.97
CA CYS A 169 22.66 8.82 22.24
C CYS A 169 24.02 8.40 22.83
N VAL A 170 24.89 7.81 22.01
CA VAL A 170 26.24 7.41 22.42
C VAL A 170 27.06 8.63 22.86
N LYS A 171 27.02 9.72 22.09
CA LYS A 171 27.71 10.96 22.45
C LYS A 171 27.25 11.56 23.78
N GLN A 172 25.93 11.53 24.04
CA GLN A 172 25.37 11.95 25.32
C GLN A 172 25.81 11.05 26.49
N GLN A 173 25.85 9.73 26.27
CA GLN A 173 26.30 8.79 27.29
C GLN A 173 27.76 9.00 27.68
N ILE A 174 28.63 9.15 26.70
CA ILE A 174 30.06 9.46 26.93
C ILE A 174 30.22 10.80 27.67
N ALA A 175 29.41 11.81 27.32
CA ALA A 175 29.47 13.10 28.01
C ALA A 175 29.06 12.99 29.50
N ARG A 176 28.02 12.18 29.79
CA ARG A 176 27.59 11.92 31.16
C ARG A 176 28.63 11.13 31.98
N GLU A 177 29.30 10.17 31.38
CA GLU A 177 30.36 9.40 32.05
C GLU A 177 31.57 10.28 32.41
N ARG A 178 31.94 11.19 31.51
CA ARG A 178 33.04 12.18 31.80
C ARG A 178 32.72 13.16 32.92
N GLN A 179 31.42 13.37 33.21
CA GLN A 179 30.98 14.28 34.29
C GLN A 179 30.76 13.57 35.62
N ARG A 180 30.88 12.23 35.68
CA ARG A 180 30.82 11.52 36.98
C ARG A 180 32.09 11.83 37.76
N PRO A 181 31.97 12.43 38.97
CA PRO A 181 33.15 12.67 39.84
C PRO A 181 33.76 11.30 40.17
N GLN A 182 35.08 11.18 39.97
CA GLN A 182 35.82 10.06 40.51
C GLN A 182 35.54 9.98 42.01
N LYS A 183 34.87 8.91 42.45
CA LYS A 183 34.83 8.61 43.88
C LYS A 183 36.28 8.38 44.30
N THR A 184 36.86 9.36 44.99
CA THR A 184 38.10 9.20 45.70
C THR A 184 37.86 8.14 46.79
N ASP A 185 38.40 6.93 46.58
CA ASP A 185 38.57 5.92 47.63
C ASP A 185 39.61 6.46 48.63
N SER A 186 39.14 7.28 49.55
CA SER A 186 39.87 7.71 50.71
C SER A 186 39.03 7.50 51.93
N GLU A 187 38.89 6.25 52.32
CA GLU A 187 38.56 5.86 53.70
C GLU A 187 39.07 4.42 53.92
N VAL A 188 40.30 4.33 54.41
CA VAL A 188 40.78 3.23 55.25
C VAL A 188 41.30 3.87 56.53
#